data_293eb3fec833112780fb8115a78ef982
#
_entry.id   293eb3fec833112780fb8115a78ef982
#
_cell.length_a   1.000
_cell.length_b   1.000
_cell.length_c   1.000
_cell.angle_alpha   90.00
_cell.angle_beta   90.00
_cell.angle_gamma   90.00
#
_symmetry.space_group_name_H-M   'P 1'
#
loop_
_entity.id
_entity.type
_entity.pdbx_description
1 polymer ?
#
loop_
_entity_poly.entity_id
_entity_poly.type
_entity_poly.pdbx_seq_one_letter_code
_entity_poly.pdbx_strand_id
1 'polypeptide(L)'
;MAKFDATFRNEVNVTQPYIQGETEDEVARKYHLDKVVKLGSNENPYAPYYHSKNAMIRSISTLNRYPEDDFVNLIQLLADENGLKPENVALGSGAGNIIETVAKMFINAGDEVLIAKQSYRLYREVSRLMGAKVIEIPLTDDYQFDLDDFQQKITDKTKLIWICNPNNPTGTLTDAAKLEAFMDQLPDNVWVIVDEAYAQFADHLSLANFLRYIGHKRVMVIRTFSKFYGLAGARLGYVLGDPEAIQAYDTVTEPFNTNRTAIAGASAALQFDQTESNKARKKILGDREGLVESLGLLGFKVAPSQANFVFAQLPDGAPDATTVSTALMKNGVIVRDCTPWGYPHHIRVTVGTHAELEFFLSKLTEVLSN
;
A
#
# COMPACT_ATOMS: atom_id res chain seq x y z
N MET A 1 6.63 -19.06 -19.15
CA MET A 1 5.50 -18.15 -19.38
C MET A 1 4.61 -18.74 -20.46
N ALA A 2 3.32 -18.88 -20.21
CA ALA A 2 2.37 -19.20 -21.28
C ALA A 2 2.37 -18.01 -22.26
N LYS A 3 2.69 -18.25 -23.52
CA LYS A 3 2.51 -17.27 -24.57
C LYS A 3 1.01 -17.21 -24.87
N PHE A 4 0.39 -16.07 -24.58
CA PHE A 4 -0.97 -15.83 -25.02
C PHE A 4 -1.00 -15.73 -26.55
N ASP A 5 -2.13 -16.11 -27.14
CA ASP A 5 -2.35 -16.00 -28.57
C ASP A 5 -2.30 -14.51 -29.01
N ALA A 6 -1.94 -14.26 -30.26
CA ALA A 6 -1.80 -12.92 -30.86
C ALA A 6 -3.08 -12.06 -30.88
N THR A 7 -4.21 -12.59 -30.42
CA THR A 7 -5.49 -11.88 -30.28
C THR A 7 -5.54 -10.94 -29.08
N PHE A 8 -4.65 -11.09 -28.11
CA PHE A 8 -4.56 -10.21 -26.95
C PHE A 8 -3.65 -9.02 -27.21
N ARG A 9 -3.79 -7.96 -26.42
CA ARG A 9 -2.87 -6.81 -26.44
C ARG A 9 -1.43 -7.28 -26.14
N ASN A 10 -0.45 -6.69 -26.84
CA ASN A 10 0.96 -7.04 -26.64
C ASN A 10 1.42 -6.84 -25.20
N GLU A 11 0.90 -5.82 -24.52
CA GLU A 11 1.23 -5.45 -23.14
C GLU A 11 0.84 -6.54 -22.14
N VAL A 12 -0.17 -7.36 -22.44
CA VAL A 12 -0.57 -8.50 -21.60
C VAL A 12 0.55 -9.55 -21.53
N ASN A 13 1.35 -9.71 -22.60
CA ASN A 13 2.44 -10.68 -22.63
C ASN A 13 3.66 -10.27 -21.79
N VAL A 14 3.81 -8.98 -21.48
CA VAL A 14 4.96 -8.44 -20.73
C VAL A 14 4.60 -8.08 -19.28
N THR A 15 3.31 -8.11 -18.95
CA THR A 15 2.78 -7.84 -17.60
C THR A 15 2.72 -9.15 -16.80
N GLN A 16 3.11 -9.11 -15.54
CA GLN A 16 3.04 -10.26 -14.64
C GLN A 16 1.79 -10.19 -13.77
N PRO A 17 1.02 -11.28 -13.66
CA PRO A 17 -0.11 -11.32 -12.75
C PRO A 17 0.33 -11.09 -11.30
N TYR A 18 -0.52 -10.44 -10.52
CA TYR A 18 -0.29 -10.32 -9.10
C TYR A 18 -0.40 -11.70 -8.45
N ILE A 19 0.65 -12.12 -7.75
CA ILE A 19 0.65 -13.36 -6.99
C ILE A 19 0.13 -13.05 -5.59
N GLN A 20 -1.08 -13.50 -5.29
CA GLN A 20 -1.65 -13.42 -3.95
C GLN A 20 -0.85 -14.31 -3.00
N GLY A 21 -0.74 -13.89 -1.73
CA GLY A 21 -0.23 -14.77 -0.68
C GLY A 21 -1.24 -15.88 -0.36
N GLU A 22 -0.78 -17.02 0.14
CA GLU A 22 -1.66 -18.08 0.64
C GLU A 22 -2.54 -17.57 1.79
N THR A 23 -3.74 -18.11 1.92
CA THR A 23 -4.66 -17.80 3.01
C THR A 23 -4.38 -18.69 4.22
N GLU A 24 -4.84 -18.27 5.41
CA GLU A 24 -4.71 -19.07 6.65
C GLU A 24 -5.34 -20.45 6.50
N ASP A 25 -6.56 -20.52 5.92
CA ASP A 25 -7.27 -21.78 5.70
C ASP A 25 -6.57 -22.71 4.70
N GLU A 26 -5.95 -22.17 3.65
CA GLU A 26 -5.17 -22.96 2.69
C GLU A 26 -3.95 -23.56 3.34
N VAL A 27 -3.21 -22.76 4.11
CA VAL A 27 -2.01 -23.20 4.84
C VAL A 27 -2.36 -24.22 5.92
N ALA A 28 -3.43 -23.98 6.72
CA ALA A 28 -3.90 -24.89 7.72
C ALA A 28 -4.23 -26.27 7.13
N ARG A 29 -5.00 -26.29 6.02
CA ARG A 29 -5.34 -27.55 5.33
C ARG A 29 -4.12 -28.26 4.72
N LYS A 30 -3.24 -27.49 4.07
CA LYS A 30 -2.09 -28.01 3.34
C LYS A 30 -1.07 -28.69 4.28
N TYR A 31 -0.89 -28.14 5.46
CA TYR A 31 0.13 -28.61 6.42
C TYR A 31 -0.46 -29.24 7.68
N HIS A 32 -1.78 -29.47 7.73
CA HIS A 32 -2.51 -30.07 8.87
C HIS A 32 -2.24 -29.36 10.20
N LEU A 33 -2.39 -28.02 10.19
CA LEU A 33 -2.09 -27.16 11.33
C LEU A 33 -3.37 -26.70 12.03
N ASP A 34 -3.36 -26.71 13.36
CA ASP A 34 -4.44 -26.18 14.20
C ASP A 34 -4.42 -24.66 14.32
N LYS A 35 -3.25 -24.04 14.13
CA LYS A 35 -3.06 -22.60 14.24
C LYS A 35 -2.20 -22.07 13.10
N VAL A 36 -2.71 -21.04 12.43
CA VAL A 36 -1.95 -20.26 11.44
C VAL A 36 -2.08 -18.78 11.78
N VAL A 37 -0.98 -18.05 11.64
CA VAL A 37 -0.90 -16.60 11.84
C VAL A 37 -0.42 -15.95 10.54
N LYS A 38 -1.19 -14.97 10.03
CA LYS A 38 -0.93 -14.30 8.76
C LYS A 38 -0.34 -12.92 8.97
N LEU A 39 0.97 -12.80 8.81
CA LEU A 39 1.73 -11.55 8.92
C LEU A 39 2.31 -11.09 7.58
N GLY A 40 1.67 -11.43 6.47
CA GLY A 40 2.19 -11.16 5.11
C GLY A 40 1.50 -10.04 4.34
N SER A 41 0.35 -9.49 4.80
CA SER A 41 -0.52 -8.61 3.99
C SER A 41 -0.71 -7.21 4.56
N ASN A 42 -0.03 -6.84 5.64
CA ASN A 42 -0.12 -5.52 6.28
C ASN A 42 -1.57 -5.17 6.68
N GLU A 43 -2.30 -6.15 7.18
CA GLU A 43 -3.66 -5.99 7.71
C GLU A 43 -3.60 -5.42 9.15
N ASN A 44 -4.68 -4.78 9.59
CA ASN A 44 -4.81 -4.29 10.96
C ASN A 44 -5.51 -5.34 11.82
N PRO A 45 -4.84 -5.95 12.81
CA PRO A 45 -5.40 -7.07 13.57
C PRO A 45 -6.47 -6.65 14.59
N TYR A 46 -6.64 -5.36 14.85
CA TYR A 46 -7.56 -4.82 15.86
C TYR A 46 -8.92 -4.40 15.31
N ALA A 47 -9.08 -4.38 13.98
CA ALA A 47 -10.30 -3.98 13.29
C ALA A 47 -11.11 -5.21 12.79
N PRO A 48 -12.36 -5.07 12.30
CA PRO A 48 -13.11 -3.80 12.22
C PRO A 48 -13.64 -3.33 13.58
N TYR A 49 -13.69 -2.00 13.76
CA TYR A 49 -14.17 -1.40 15.02
C TYR A 49 -15.69 -1.42 15.14
N TYR A 50 -16.21 -1.09 16.32
CA TYR A 50 -17.61 -1.26 16.66
C TYR A 50 -18.57 -0.51 15.71
N HIS A 51 -18.35 0.78 15.49
CA HIS A 51 -19.26 1.59 14.67
C HIS A 51 -19.19 1.23 13.20
N SER A 52 -17.98 1.05 12.65
CA SER A 52 -17.76 0.60 11.27
C SER A 52 -18.43 -0.74 11.02
N LYS A 53 -18.19 -1.74 11.89
CA LYS A 53 -18.81 -3.07 11.78
C LYS A 53 -20.33 -3.00 11.77
N ASN A 54 -20.93 -2.26 12.71
CA ASN A 54 -22.39 -2.17 12.80
C ASN A 54 -23.01 -1.38 11.64
N ALA A 55 -22.31 -0.35 11.12
CA ALA A 55 -22.77 0.38 9.93
C ALA A 55 -22.78 -0.54 8.71
N MET A 56 -21.72 -1.34 8.52
CA MET A 56 -21.64 -2.33 7.45
C MET A 56 -22.79 -3.36 7.55
N ILE A 57 -23.04 -3.92 8.74
CA ILE A 57 -24.12 -4.89 8.96
C ILE A 57 -25.48 -4.27 8.60
N ARG A 58 -25.76 -3.04 9.04
CA ARG A 58 -27.04 -2.35 8.73
C ARG A 58 -27.21 -2.09 7.24
N SER A 59 -26.12 -1.78 6.51
CA SER A 59 -26.19 -1.49 5.08
C SER A 59 -26.56 -2.69 4.20
N ILE A 60 -26.39 -3.92 4.71
CA ILE A 60 -26.75 -5.16 3.98
C ILE A 60 -28.20 -5.18 3.53
N SER A 61 -29.12 -4.63 4.34
CA SER A 61 -30.56 -4.58 4.01
C SER A 61 -30.89 -3.72 2.78
N THR A 62 -29.97 -2.90 2.32
CA THR A 62 -30.16 -1.96 1.18
C THR A 62 -29.23 -2.26 0.00
N LEU A 63 -28.57 -3.44 -0.04
CA LEU A 63 -27.62 -3.81 -1.11
C LEU A 63 -28.25 -3.91 -2.51
N ASN A 64 -29.59 -3.97 -2.61
CA ASN A 64 -30.32 -3.94 -3.87
C ASN A 64 -30.38 -2.54 -4.50
N ARG A 65 -29.76 -1.52 -3.91
CA ARG A 65 -29.71 -0.13 -4.40
C ARG A 65 -28.28 0.35 -4.57
N TYR A 66 -28.03 1.18 -5.58
CA TYR A 66 -26.76 1.88 -5.73
C TYR A 66 -26.53 2.91 -4.60
N PRO A 67 -25.27 3.18 -4.20
CA PRO A 67 -24.94 4.01 -3.03
C PRO A 67 -24.88 5.53 -3.32
N GLU A 68 -25.86 6.10 -4.02
CA GLU A 68 -25.81 7.49 -4.54
C GLU A 68 -25.65 8.53 -3.43
N ASP A 69 -26.57 8.55 -2.45
CA ASP A 69 -26.55 9.55 -1.37
C ASP A 69 -25.38 9.32 -0.38
N ASP A 70 -25.06 8.07 -0.08
CA ASP A 70 -23.98 7.70 0.83
C ASP A 70 -22.60 8.12 0.26
N PHE A 71 -22.46 8.09 -1.06
CA PHE A 71 -21.25 8.48 -1.77
C PHE A 71 -20.92 9.97 -1.55
N VAL A 72 -21.91 10.85 -1.72
CA VAL A 72 -21.76 12.30 -1.52
C VAL A 72 -21.36 12.62 -0.07
N ASN A 73 -21.98 11.96 0.89
CA ASN A 73 -21.67 12.16 2.30
C ASN A 73 -20.23 11.75 2.65
N LEU A 74 -19.75 10.62 2.13
CA LEU A 74 -18.37 10.18 2.38
C LEU A 74 -17.35 11.14 1.75
N ILE A 75 -17.60 11.64 0.53
CA ILE A 75 -16.74 12.63 -0.12
C ILE A 75 -16.63 13.90 0.74
N GLN A 76 -17.75 14.39 1.28
CA GLN A 76 -17.73 15.56 2.17
C GLN A 76 -16.90 15.29 3.43
N LEU A 77 -17.08 14.15 4.11
CA LEU A 77 -16.29 13.78 5.29
C LEU A 77 -14.79 13.72 4.97
N LEU A 78 -14.41 13.17 3.82
CA LEU A 78 -13.01 13.09 3.41
C LEU A 78 -12.44 14.46 3.05
N ALA A 79 -13.22 15.33 2.43
CA ALA A 79 -12.83 16.70 2.13
C ALA A 79 -12.56 17.46 3.44
N ASP A 80 -13.48 17.39 4.40
CA ASP A 80 -13.36 18.04 5.72
C ASP A 80 -12.13 17.52 6.51
N GLU A 81 -11.91 16.20 6.53
CA GLU A 81 -10.77 15.56 7.20
C GLU A 81 -9.41 16.04 6.64
N ASN A 82 -9.37 16.39 5.35
CA ASN A 82 -8.15 16.80 4.65
C ASN A 82 -8.02 18.31 4.44
N GLY A 83 -8.97 19.11 4.92
CA GLY A 83 -8.99 20.56 4.71
C GLY A 83 -9.13 20.97 3.24
N LEU A 84 -9.83 20.15 2.46
CA LEU A 84 -10.08 20.30 1.03
C LEU A 84 -11.59 20.51 0.78
N LYS A 85 -11.96 20.65 -0.49
CA LYS A 85 -13.35 20.70 -0.92
C LYS A 85 -13.78 19.36 -1.54
N PRO A 86 -15.10 19.06 -1.64
CA PRO A 86 -15.60 17.83 -2.26
C PRO A 86 -15.07 17.60 -3.67
N GLU A 87 -14.92 18.63 -4.47
CA GLU A 87 -14.37 18.55 -5.83
C GLU A 87 -12.89 18.12 -5.91
N ASN A 88 -12.19 18.06 -4.77
CA ASN A 88 -10.83 17.56 -4.69
C ASN A 88 -10.74 16.04 -4.37
N VAL A 89 -11.87 15.35 -4.21
CA VAL A 89 -11.93 13.99 -3.68
C VAL A 89 -12.67 13.07 -4.63
N ALA A 90 -12.07 11.92 -4.95
CA ALA A 90 -12.77 10.82 -5.61
C ALA A 90 -12.55 9.49 -4.89
N LEU A 91 -13.49 8.56 -5.04
CA LEU A 91 -13.44 7.23 -4.43
C LEU A 91 -13.02 6.16 -5.44
N GLY A 92 -12.53 5.03 -4.92
CA GLY A 92 -12.23 3.85 -5.73
C GLY A 92 -12.32 2.55 -4.94
N SER A 93 -12.43 1.43 -5.64
CA SER A 93 -12.48 0.08 -5.07
C SER A 93 -11.15 -0.36 -4.45
N GLY A 94 -10.65 0.41 -3.48
CA GLY A 94 -9.33 0.31 -2.86
C GLY A 94 -8.24 1.02 -3.67
N ALA A 95 -7.10 1.26 -3.03
CA ALA A 95 -5.97 1.96 -3.67
C ALA A 95 -5.50 1.29 -4.97
N GLY A 96 -5.57 -0.05 -5.08
CA GLY A 96 -5.20 -0.76 -6.30
C GLY A 96 -6.04 -0.36 -7.52
N ASN A 97 -7.36 -0.24 -7.37
CA ASN A 97 -8.25 0.23 -8.44
C ASN A 97 -7.97 1.71 -8.79
N ILE A 98 -7.67 2.54 -7.79
CA ILE A 98 -7.30 3.94 -8.03
C ILE A 98 -6.00 4.03 -8.84
N ILE A 99 -4.99 3.23 -8.51
CA ILE A 99 -3.72 3.14 -9.24
C ILE A 99 -3.96 2.76 -10.70
N GLU A 100 -4.82 1.78 -10.97
CA GLU A 100 -5.19 1.37 -12.34
C GLU A 100 -5.93 2.49 -13.08
N THR A 101 -6.87 3.18 -12.43
CA THR A 101 -7.64 4.28 -13.02
C THR A 101 -6.72 5.46 -13.35
N VAL A 102 -5.81 5.83 -12.44
CA VAL A 102 -4.80 6.86 -12.68
C VAL A 102 -3.88 6.50 -13.85
N ALA A 103 -3.44 5.25 -13.94
CA ALA A 103 -2.63 4.80 -15.06
C ALA A 103 -3.39 4.94 -16.40
N LYS A 104 -4.67 4.54 -16.44
CA LYS A 104 -5.55 4.71 -17.62
C LYS A 104 -5.77 6.19 -18.00
N MET A 105 -5.83 7.06 -16.99
CA MET A 105 -6.09 8.48 -17.18
C MET A 105 -4.89 9.23 -17.77
N PHE A 106 -3.66 8.88 -17.38
CA PHE A 106 -2.48 9.67 -17.74
C PHE A 106 -1.60 9.07 -18.81
N ILE A 107 -1.50 7.74 -18.90
CA ILE A 107 -0.44 7.07 -19.63
C ILE A 107 -0.89 6.73 -21.06
N ASN A 108 -0.17 7.26 -22.06
CA ASN A 108 -0.25 6.80 -23.43
C ASN A 108 0.91 5.84 -23.74
N ALA A 109 0.73 5.01 -24.77
CA ALA A 109 1.81 4.13 -25.22
C ALA A 109 3.06 4.95 -25.63
N GLY A 110 4.20 4.59 -25.04
CA GLY A 110 5.48 5.27 -25.27
C GLY A 110 5.81 6.40 -24.30
N ASP A 111 4.89 6.82 -23.45
CA ASP A 111 5.19 7.74 -22.33
C ASP A 111 6.19 7.08 -21.36
N GLU A 112 7.05 7.89 -20.74
CA GLU A 112 7.96 7.44 -19.70
C GLU A 112 7.33 7.59 -18.32
N VAL A 113 7.45 6.53 -17.51
CA VAL A 113 6.96 6.48 -16.13
C VAL A 113 8.11 6.09 -15.21
N LEU A 114 8.42 6.94 -14.22
CA LEU A 114 9.48 6.71 -13.25
C LEU A 114 8.91 6.07 -11.98
N ILE A 115 9.58 5.02 -11.50
CA ILE A 115 9.23 4.32 -10.26
C ILE A 115 10.49 3.95 -9.49
N ALA A 116 10.39 3.86 -8.17
CA ALA A 116 11.42 3.15 -7.43
C ALA A 116 11.33 1.64 -7.74
N LYS A 117 12.48 1.03 -8.10
CA LYS A 117 12.57 -0.40 -8.48
C LYS A 117 12.02 -1.31 -7.38
N GLN A 118 12.34 -0.99 -6.14
CA GLN A 118 11.92 -1.73 -4.96
C GLN A 118 10.75 -1.03 -4.25
N SER A 119 9.66 -0.80 -4.98
CA SER A 119 8.42 -0.25 -4.46
C SER A 119 7.23 -1.16 -4.77
N TYR A 120 6.01 -0.72 -4.54
CA TYR A 120 4.83 -1.54 -4.75
C TYR A 120 4.67 -1.92 -6.22
N ARG A 121 4.69 -3.21 -6.49
CA ARG A 121 4.78 -3.78 -7.85
C ARG A 121 3.68 -3.32 -8.80
N LEU A 122 2.50 -2.98 -8.27
CA LEU A 122 1.36 -2.61 -9.10
C LEU A 122 1.66 -1.39 -9.98
N TYR A 123 2.44 -0.42 -9.52
CA TYR A 123 2.83 0.76 -10.32
C TYR A 123 3.49 0.36 -11.64
N ARG A 124 4.44 -0.58 -11.56
CA ARG A 124 5.13 -1.13 -12.73
C ARG A 124 4.16 -1.84 -13.67
N GLU A 125 3.35 -2.73 -13.12
CA GLU A 125 2.50 -3.60 -13.90
C GLU A 125 1.40 -2.81 -14.64
N VAL A 126 0.74 -1.86 -13.97
CA VAL A 126 -0.27 -1.02 -14.61
C VAL A 126 0.34 -0.09 -15.66
N SER A 127 1.53 0.48 -15.39
CA SER A 127 2.22 1.35 -16.34
C SER A 127 2.62 0.58 -17.60
N ARG A 128 3.16 -0.63 -17.45
CA ARG A 128 3.47 -1.53 -18.58
C ARG A 128 2.23 -1.93 -19.36
N LEU A 129 1.14 -2.24 -18.67
CA LEU A 129 -0.13 -2.58 -19.29
C LEU A 129 -0.70 -1.45 -20.14
N MET A 130 -0.40 -0.20 -19.80
CA MET A 130 -0.75 0.99 -20.60
C MET A 130 0.25 1.27 -21.73
N GLY A 131 1.29 0.47 -21.91
CA GLY A 131 2.31 0.63 -22.94
C GLY A 131 3.39 1.66 -22.61
N ALA A 132 3.54 2.05 -21.35
CA ALA A 132 4.60 2.95 -20.92
C ALA A 132 5.98 2.30 -20.98
N LYS A 133 6.99 3.12 -21.22
CA LYS A 133 8.38 2.81 -20.93
C LYS A 133 8.64 3.07 -19.45
N VAL A 134 8.65 2.01 -18.63
CA VAL A 134 8.90 2.12 -17.19
C VAL A 134 10.40 2.25 -16.94
N ILE A 135 10.79 3.33 -16.27
CA ILE A 135 12.14 3.62 -15.82
C ILE A 135 12.22 3.30 -14.33
N GLU A 136 12.95 2.24 -14.00
CA GLU A 136 13.10 1.74 -12.64
C GLU A 136 14.37 2.29 -12.02
N ILE A 137 14.25 3.07 -10.95
CA ILE A 137 15.34 3.70 -10.21
C ILE A 137 15.56 2.91 -8.93
N PRO A 138 16.76 2.36 -8.67
CA PRO A 138 17.03 1.65 -7.42
C PRO A 138 16.83 2.57 -6.21
N LEU A 139 16.40 2.00 -5.08
CA LEU A 139 16.51 2.69 -3.79
C LEU A 139 18.00 2.80 -3.40
N THR A 140 18.32 3.78 -2.55
CA THR A 140 19.61 3.90 -1.90
C THR A 140 19.89 2.74 -0.94
N ASP A 141 21.12 2.61 -0.44
CA ASP A 141 21.50 1.53 0.48
C ASP A 141 20.73 1.57 1.82
N ASP A 142 20.23 2.75 2.20
CA ASP A 142 19.36 2.96 3.35
C ASP A 142 17.85 2.90 3.02
N TYR A 143 17.52 2.33 1.85
CA TYR A 143 16.16 2.10 1.36
C TYR A 143 15.33 3.38 1.12
N GLN A 144 15.99 4.50 0.83
CA GLN A 144 15.32 5.77 0.48
C GLN A 144 15.11 5.88 -1.04
N PHE A 145 14.20 6.74 -1.46
CA PHE A 145 14.12 7.16 -2.85
C PHE A 145 15.37 7.96 -3.22
N ASP A 146 16.07 7.55 -4.27
CA ASP A 146 17.18 8.31 -4.85
C ASP A 146 16.62 9.46 -5.71
N LEU A 147 16.23 10.56 -5.04
CA LEU A 147 15.56 11.69 -5.68
C LEU A 147 16.47 12.38 -6.70
N ASP A 148 17.78 12.33 -6.51
CA ASP A 148 18.76 12.89 -7.46
C ASP A 148 18.79 12.06 -8.75
N ASP A 149 18.77 10.72 -8.66
CA ASP A 149 18.68 9.88 -9.87
C ASP A 149 17.30 10.00 -10.51
N PHE A 150 16.21 10.12 -9.73
CA PHE A 150 14.89 10.46 -10.29
C PHE A 150 14.95 11.74 -11.11
N GLN A 151 15.54 12.83 -10.58
CA GLN A 151 15.65 14.11 -11.26
C GLN A 151 16.46 13.99 -12.57
N GLN A 152 17.55 13.23 -12.57
CA GLN A 152 18.40 13.01 -13.75
C GLN A 152 17.73 12.20 -14.84
N LYS A 153 16.76 11.32 -14.50
CA LYS A 153 16.04 10.47 -15.45
C LYS A 153 14.79 11.12 -16.05
N ILE A 154 14.40 12.31 -15.60
CA ILE A 154 13.29 13.06 -16.18
C ILE A 154 13.68 13.52 -17.60
N THR A 155 12.79 13.26 -18.57
CA THR A 155 12.91 13.69 -19.96
C THR A 155 11.65 14.38 -20.43
N ASP A 156 11.62 14.90 -21.64
CA ASP A 156 10.42 15.47 -22.25
C ASP A 156 9.28 14.46 -22.43
N LYS A 157 9.58 13.15 -22.35
CA LYS A 157 8.61 12.06 -22.42
C LYS A 157 8.11 11.60 -21.06
N THR A 158 8.69 12.10 -19.98
CA THR A 158 8.27 11.75 -18.63
C THR A 158 6.87 12.27 -18.36
N LYS A 159 5.93 11.37 -18.16
CA LYS A 159 4.54 11.67 -17.91
C LYS A 159 4.18 11.58 -16.43
N LEU A 160 4.69 10.56 -15.74
CA LEU A 160 4.25 10.19 -14.41
C LEU A 160 5.41 9.71 -13.54
N ILE A 161 5.38 10.08 -12.28
CA ILE A 161 6.26 9.57 -11.23
C ILE A 161 5.38 8.96 -10.12
N TRP A 162 5.64 7.70 -9.77
CA TRP A 162 5.01 7.06 -8.62
C TRP A 162 5.90 7.17 -7.38
N ILE A 163 5.34 7.69 -6.29
CA ILE A 163 6.01 7.77 -4.97
C ILE A 163 5.15 7.02 -3.95
N CYS A 164 5.72 6.03 -3.27
CA CYS A 164 5.09 5.32 -2.16
C CYS A 164 5.75 5.76 -0.84
N ASN A 165 5.03 6.48 0.00
CA ASN A 165 5.62 7.10 1.19
C ASN A 165 4.68 7.06 2.41
N PRO A 166 4.93 6.19 3.40
CA PRO A 166 6.04 5.22 3.55
C PRO A 166 6.08 4.13 2.48
N ASN A 167 7.30 3.71 2.08
CA ASN A 167 7.47 2.77 0.99
C ASN A 167 7.06 1.33 1.36
N ASN A 168 6.59 0.58 0.40
CA ASN A 168 6.35 -0.86 0.49
C ASN A 168 7.21 -1.58 -0.57
N PRO A 169 8.18 -2.48 -0.17
CA PRO A 169 8.14 -3.29 1.06
C PRO A 169 8.99 -2.79 2.23
N THR A 170 9.74 -1.71 2.11
CA THR A 170 10.79 -1.32 3.08
C THR A 170 10.25 -0.67 4.35
N GLY A 171 9.05 -0.05 4.31
CA GLY A 171 8.49 0.71 5.42
C GLY A 171 9.16 2.05 5.66
N THR A 172 10.21 2.37 4.94
CA THR A 172 10.98 3.60 5.10
C THR A 172 10.19 4.83 4.67
N LEU A 173 10.40 5.92 5.37
CA LEU A 173 9.86 7.24 5.06
C LEU A 173 10.98 8.08 4.46
N THR A 174 10.79 8.57 3.24
CA THR A 174 11.73 9.48 2.62
C THR A 174 11.66 10.86 3.28
N ASP A 175 12.80 11.47 3.50
CA ASP A 175 12.92 12.79 4.14
C ASP A 175 12.01 13.84 3.50
N ALA A 176 11.21 14.51 4.33
CA ALA A 176 10.19 15.45 3.86
C ALA A 176 10.81 16.64 3.11
N ALA A 177 11.91 17.21 3.62
CA ALA A 177 12.55 18.36 3.00
C ALA A 177 13.15 18.01 1.64
N LYS A 178 13.72 16.79 1.50
CA LYS A 178 14.22 16.30 0.22
C LYS A 178 13.10 16.09 -0.78
N LEU A 179 11.98 15.48 -0.36
CA LEU A 179 10.79 15.30 -1.21
C LEU A 179 10.20 16.64 -1.65
N GLU A 180 10.11 17.60 -0.74
CA GLU A 180 9.60 18.93 -1.05
C GLU A 180 10.53 19.67 -2.04
N ALA A 181 11.83 19.61 -1.82
CA ALA A 181 12.80 20.19 -2.76
C ALA A 181 12.75 19.53 -4.15
N PHE A 182 12.54 18.22 -4.20
CA PHE A 182 12.31 17.50 -5.46
C PHE A 182 11.03 17.95 -6.16
N MET A 183 9.91 18.05 -5.43
CA MET A 183 8.63 18.53 -5.97
C MET A 183 8.73 19.94 -6.56
N ASP A 184 9.48 20.83 -5.90
CA ASP A 184 9.65 22.21 -6.34
C ASP A 184 10.43 22.33 -7.65
N GLN A 185 11.32 21.38 -7.95
CA GLN A 185 12.15 21.33 -9.15
C GLN A 185 11.50 20.61 -10.34
N LEU A 186 10.36 19.95 -10.14
CA LEU A 186 9.72 19.19 -11.20
C LEU A 186 9.17 20.08 -12.31
N PRO A 187 9.33 19.66 -13.59
CA PRO A 187 8.70 20.31 -14.73
C PRO A 187 7.16 20.31 -14.62
N ASP A 188 6.52 21.36 -15.09
CA ASP A 188 5.06 21.53 -14.97
C ASP A 188 4.23 20.50 -15.75
N ASN A 189 4.82 19.72 -16.64
CA ASN A 189 4.14 18.67 -17.41
C ASN A 189 4.21 17.27 -16.76
N VAL A 190 4.95 17.10 -15.66
CA VAL A 190 5.13 15.80 -14.96
C VAL A 190 4.12 15.68 -13.83
N TRP A 191 3.39 14.57 -13.81
CA TRP A 191 2.48 14.23 -12.72
C TRP A 191 3.20 13.40 -11.65
N VAL A 192 2.94 13.71 -10.39
CA VAL A 192 3.40 12.91 -9.24
C VAL A 192 2.18 12.29 -8.56
N ILE A 193 2.19 10.98 -8.48
CA ILE A 193 1.16 10.23 -7.75
C ILE A 193 1.78 9.67 -6.48
N VAL A 194 1.28 10.13 -5.35
CA VAL A 194 1.79 9.75 -4.04
C VAL A 194 0.84 8.74 -3.40
N ASP A 195 1.34 7.55 -3.14
CA ASP A 195 0.61 6.52 -2.39
C ASP A 195 0.96 6.63 -0.91
N GLU A 196 0.00 7.10 -0.13
CA GLU A 196 0.07 7.29 1.31
C GLU A 196 -0.68 6.19 2.08
N ALA A 197 -0.73 4.95 1.57
CA ALA A 197 -1.46 3.86 2.20
C ALA A 197 -1.04 3.59 3.66
N TYR A 198 0.15 3.98 4.06
CA TYR A 198 0.70 3.78 5.40
C TYR A 198 0.93 5.07 6.19
N ALA A 199 0.59 6.23 5.64
CA ALA A 199 0.91 7.54 6.22
C ALA A 199 0.38 7.72 7.66
N GLN A 200 -0.79 7.15 7.98
CA GLN A 200 -1.35 7.26 9.33
C GLN A 200 -0.53 6.53 10.43
N PHE A 201 0.40 5.63 10.05
CA PHE A 201 1.32 4.98 10.99
C PHE A 201 2.62 5.75 11.19
N ALA A 202 2.95 6.65 10.27
CA ALA A 202 4.15 7.45 10.35
C ALA A 202 4.07 8.56 11.41
N ASP A 203 5.22 9.09 11.77
CA ASP A 203 5.30 10.32 12.53
C ASP A 203 4.84 11.49 11.64
N HIS A 204 3.80 12.18 12.06
CA HIS A 204 3.19 13.27 11.30
C HIS A 204 4.14 14.45 11.06
N LEU A 205 5.12 14.67 11.96
CA LEU A 205 6.11 15.74 11.81
C LEU A 205 7.17 15.41 10.75
N SER A 206 7.32 14.14 10.44
CA SER A 206 8.29 13.63 9.46
C SER A 206 7.69 13.40 8.08
N LEU A 207 6.36 13.50 7.93
CA LEU A 207 5.67 13.34 6.64
C LEU A 207 5.75 14.60 5.80
N ALA A 208 6.13 14.45 4.52
CA ALA A 208 5.96 15.52 3.53
C ALA A 208 4.46 15.80 3.32
N ASN A 209 4.10 17.09 3.30
CA ASN A 209 2.71 17.49 3.07
C ASN A 209 2.45 17.69 1.57
N PHE A 210 2.06 16.64 0.88
CA PHE A 210 1.74 16.71 -0.54
C PHE A 210 0.43 17.45 -0.87
N LEU A 211 -0.50 17.56 0.09
CA LEU A 211 -1.78 18.26 -0.13
C LEU A 211 -1.58 19.74 -0.40
N ARG A 212 -0.49 20.33 0.09
CA ARG A 212 -0.16 21.75 -0.18
C ARG A 212 0.12 22.05 -1.65
N TYR A 213 0.44 21.02 -2.45
CA TYR A 213 0.71 21.17 -3.88
C TYR A 213 -0.54 21.11 -4.75
N ILE A 214 -1.68 20.67 -4.21
CA ILE A 214 -2.97 20.64 -4.93
C ILE A 214 -3.35 22.08 -5.34
N GLY A 215 -3.64 22.29 -6.62
CA GLY A 215 -3.89 23.61 -7.21
C GLY A 215 -2.63 24.39 -7.64
N HIS A 216 -1.42 23.88 -7.34
CA HIS A 216 -0.16 24.54 -7.68
C HIS A 216 0.80 23.67 -8.49
N LYS A 217 0.75 22.35 -8.31
CA LYS A 217 1.55 21.36 -9.02
C LYS A 217 0.66 20.19 -9.48
N ARG A 218 1.14 19.41 -10.41
CA ARG A 218 0.46 18.21 -10.90
C ARG A 218 0.66 17.05 -9.94
N VAL A 219 -0.15 17.00 -8.88
CA VAL A 219 -0.07 15.98 -7.83
C VAL A 219 -1.43 15.35 -7.56
N MET A 220 -1.43 14.04 -7.32
CA MET A 220 -2.56 13.33 -6.71
C MET A 220 -2.06 12.47 -5.56
N VAL A 221 -2.84 12.40 -4.49
CA VAL A 221 -2.52 11.63 -3.28
C VAL A 221 -3.53 10.50 -3.12
N ILE A 222 -3.05 9.26 -3.06
CA ILE A 222 -3.87 8.06 -2.89
C ILE A 222 -3.82 7.62 -1.43
N ARG A 223 -4.98 7.36 -0.84
CA ARG A 223 -5.13 6.81 0.51
C ARG A 223 -6.12 5.65 0.53
N THR A 224 -6.13 4.88 1.61
CA THR A 224 -6.92 3.65 1.70
C THR A 224 -7.54 3.45 3.09
N PHE A 225 -8.71 2.83 3.11
CA PHE A 225 -9.31 2.32 4.34
C PHE A 225 -8.79 0.94 4.75
N SER A 226 -7.95 0.32 3.92
CA SER A 226 -7.47 -1.07 4.14
C SER A 226 -6.52 -1.23 5.31
N LYS A 227 -5.77 -0.18 5.71
CA LYS A 227 -4.66 -0.29 6.66
C LYS A 227 -5.01 0.28 8.03
N PHE A 228 -4.92 1.58 8.22
CA PHE A 228 -5.20 2.22 9.50
C PHE A 228 -6.63 1.95 10.01
N TYR A 229 -7.62 2.09 9.15
CA TYR A 229 -9.03 1.85 9.48
C TYR A 229 -9.40 0.36 9.51
N GLY A 230 -8.52 -0.54 9.03
CA GLY A 230 -8.71 -1.99 9.09
C GLY A 230 -9.87 -2.55 8.27
N LEU A 231 -10.24 -1.87 7.18
CA LEU A 231 -11.32 -2.27 6.29
C LEU A 231 -10.81 -2.89 4.97
N ALA A 232 -9.74 -3.69 5.05
CA ALA A 232 -9.09 -4.27 3.87
C ALA A 232 -10.05 -5.08 2.98
N GLY A 233 -10.93 -5.87 3.57
CA GLY A 233 -11.94 -6.68 2.88
C GLY A 233 -13.09 -5.86 2.28
N ALA A 234 -13.32 -4.63 2.76
CA ALA A 234 -14.36 -3.75 2.24
C ALA A 234 -14.03 -3.15 0.87
N ARG A 235 -12.73 -3.13 0.48
CA ARG A 235 -12.27 -2.62 -0.81
C ARG A 235 -12.65 -1.16 -1.04
N LEU A 236 -12.12 -0.25 -0.23
CA LEU A 236 -12.33 1.19 -0.37
C LEU A 236 -11.03 1.95 -0.22
N GLY A 237 -10.84 2.93 -1.09
CA GLY A 237 -9.79 3.94 -1.05
C GLY A 237 -10.30 5.25 -1.61
N TYR A 238 -9.49 6.27 -1.55
CA TYR A 238 -9.80 7.57 -2.11
C TYR A 238 -8.55 8.25 -2.67
N VAL A 239 -8.76 9.17 -3.58
CA VAL A 239 -7.71 9.99 -4.18
C VAL A 239 -8.06 11.45 -4.00
N LEU A 240 -7.03 12.24 -3.70
CA LEU A 240 -7.09 13.68 -3.51
C LEU A 240 -6.28 14.35 -4.62
N GLY A 241 -6.82 15.40 -5.22
CA GLY A 241 -6.16 16.08 -6.31
C GLY A 241 -6.82 17.41 -6.68
N ASP A 242 -6.28 18.05 -7.71
CA ASP A 242 -6.91 19.23 -8.31
C ASP A 242 -8.29 18.87 -8.88
N PRO A 243 -9.30 19.76 -8.80
CA PRO A 243 -10.64 19.48 -9.33
C PRO A 243 -10.68 19.02 -10.78
N GLU A 244 -9.80 19.55 -11.63
CA GLU A 244 -9.69 19.12 -13.03
C GLU A 244 -9.20 17.66 -13.14
N ALA A 245 -8.23 17.29 -12.31
CA ALA A 245 -7.73 15.91 -12.26
C ALA A 245 -8.77 14.94 -11.69
N ILE A 246 -9.53 15.36 -10.68
CA ILE A 246 -10.64 14.57 -10.13
C ILE A 246 -11.76 14.37 -11.16
N GLN A 247 -12.13 15.40 -11.90
CA GLN A 247 -13.11 15.28 -12.99
C GLN A 247 -12.62 14.31 -14.08
N ALA A 248 -11.35 14.37 -14.44
CA ALA A 248 -10.76 13.42 -15.39
C ALA A 248 -10.74 11.99 -14.84
N TYR A 249 -10.46 11.81 -13.54
CA TYR A 249 -10.55 10.53 -12.86
C TYR A 249 -11.96 9.95 -12.93
N ASP A 250 -12.99 10.74 -12.64
CA ASP A 250 -14.40 10.33 -12.70
C ASP A 250 -14.84 9.96 -14.13
N THR A 251 -14.21 10.55 -15.14
CA THR A 251 -14.47 10.21 -16.56
C THR A 251 -13.98 8.81 -16.93
N VAL A 252 -12.89 8.35 -16.29
CA VAL A 252 -12.21 7.09 -16.62
C VAL A 252 -12.62 5.94 -15.68
N THR A 253 -13.09 6.28 -14.49
CA THR A 253 -13.46 5.29 -13.47
C THR A 253 -14.76 4.57 -13.84
N GLU A 254 -14.93 3.36 -13.35
CA GLU A 254 -16.18 2.59 -13.51
C GLU A 254 -17.31 3.28 -12.74
N PRO A 255 -18.51 3.47 -13.34
CA PRO A 255 -19.67 3.96 -12.61
C PRO A 255 -19.98 3.09 -11.39
N PHE A 256 -20.28 3.71 -10.25
CA PHE A 256 -20.56 3.02 -8.98
C PHE A 256 -19.44 2.07 -8.52
N ASN A 257 -18.19 2.48 -8.73
CA ASN A 257 -16.97 1.71 -8.46
C ASN A 257 -16.75 1.32 -6.98
N THR A 258 -17.61 1.73 -6.09
CA THR A 258 -17.55 1.41 -4.66
C THR A 258 -18.87 0.77 -4.18
N ASN A 259 -18.78 -0.09 -3.17
CA ASN A 259 -19.95 -0.77 -2.65
C ASN A 259 -20.52 -0.06 -1.41
N ARG A 260 -21.85 -0.12 -1.25
CA ARG A 260 -22.59 0.51 -0.16
C ARG A 260 -22.07 0.13 1.23
N THR A 261 -21.73 -1.13 1.42
CA THR A 261 -21.23 -1.64 2.71
C THR A 261 -19.88 -0.99 3.07
N ALA A 262 -18.97 -0.85 2.11
CA ALA A 262 -17.69 -0.19 2.31
C ALA A 262 -17.87 1.29 2.66
N ILE A 263 -18.74 2.00 1.95
CA ILE A 263 -19.04 3.43 2.21
C ILE A 263 -19.61 3.61 3.62
N ALA A 264 -20.58 2.77 4.01
CA ALA A 264 -21.18 2.82 5.35
C ALA A 264 -20.13 2.59 6.46
N GLY A 265 -19.24 1.58 6.27
CA GLY A 265 -18.16 1.29 7.19
C GLY A 265 -17.13 2.44 7.29
N ALA A 266 -16.74 3.01 6.16
CA ALA A 266 -15.77 4.10 6.10
C ALA A 266 -16.33 5.40 6.72
N SER A 267 -17.56 5.77 6.43
CA SER A 267 -18.22 6.93 7.02
C SER A 267 -18.29 6.80 8.55
N ALA A 268 -18.64 5.61 9.06
CA ALA A 268 -18.68 5.35 10.49
C ALA A 268 -17.26 5.37 11.10
N ALA A 269 -16.25 4.86 10.38
CA ALA A 269 -14.86 4.92 10.83
C ALA A 269 -14.38 6.36 11.04
N LEU A 270 -14.65 7.23 10.08
CA LEU A 270 -14.27 8.64 10.15
C LEU A 270 -14.99 9.40 11.27
N GLN A 271 -16.30 9.14 11.43
CA GLN A 271 -17.13 9.88 12.39
C GLN A 271 -16.99 9.39 13.84
N PHE A 272 -16.82 8.08 14.05
CA PHE A 272 -17.06 7.50 15.39
C PHE A 272 -15.92 6.57 15.87
N ASP A 273 -15.08 6.02 15.00
CA ASP A 273 -14.05 5.06 15.40
C ASP A 273 -12.63 5.65 15.46
N GLN A 274 -12.46 6.97 15.32
CA GLN A 274 -11.15 7.64 15.36
C GLN A 274 -10.36 7.34 16.65
N THR A 275 -11.05 7.35 17.79
CA THR A 275 -10.43 7.05 19.10
C THR A 275 -9.89 5.61 19.13
N GLU A 276 -10.66 4.64 18.66
CA GLU A 276 -10.27 3.23 18.66
C GLU A 276 -9.16 2.96 17.63
N SER A 277 -9.25 3.58 16.46
CA SER A 277 -8.20 3.52 15.43
C SER A 277 -6.87 4.06 15.97
N ASN A 278 -6.89 5.17 16.69
CA ASN A 278 -5.69 5.74 17.30
C ASN A 278 -5.15 4.89 18.47
N LYS A 279 -6.01 4.24 19.26
CA LYS A 279 -5.58 3.26 20.28
C LYS A 279 -4.90 2.05 19.63
N ALA A 280 -5.48 1.51 18.55
CA ALA A 280 -4.90 0.41 17.80
C ALA A 280 -3.55 0.83 17.17
N ARG A 281 -3.46 2.05 16.59
CA ARG A 281 -2.19 2.58 16.08
C ARG A 281 -1.11 2.58 17.16
N LYS A 282 -1.41 3.09 18.36
CA LYS A 282 -0.44 3.11 19.47
C LYS A 282 0.05 1.71 19.84
N LYS A 283 -0.84 0.70 19.87
CA LYS A 283 -0.45 -0.70 20.10
C LYS A 283 0.45 -1.20 18.98
N ILE A 284 0.06 -1.01 17.71
CA ILE A 284 0.84 -1.42 16.53
C ILE A 284 2.23 -0.78 16.56
N LEU A 285 2.36 0.50 16.91
CA LEU A 285 3.66 1.16 16.99
C LEU A 285 4.52 0.59 18.13
N GLY A 286 3.96 0.34 19.31
CA GLY A 286 4.68 -0.30 20.42
C GLY A 286 5.10 -1.74 20.11
N ASP A 287 4.20 -2.54 19.54
CA ASP A 287 4.51 -3.90 19.10
C ASP A 287 5.53 -3.92 17.96
N ARG A 288 5.55 -2.91 17.07
CA ARG A 288 6.58 -2.74 16.04
C ARG A 288 7.96 -2.54 16.66
N GLU A 289 8.07 -1.66 17.65
CA GLU A 289 9.33 -1.40 18.36
C GLU A 289 9.85 -2.68 19.04
N GLY A 290 9.00 -3.41 19.75
CA GLY A 290 9.34 -4.70 20.36
C GLY A 290 9.75 -5.77 19.34
N LEU A 291 9.08 -5.80 18.18
CA LEU A 291 9.44 -6.71 17.08
C LEU A 291 10.81 -6.36 16.50
N VAL A 292 11.12 -5.08 16.29
CA VAL A 292 12.44 -4.62 15.81
C VAL A 292 13.54 -5.04 16.78
N GLU A 293 13.34 -4.83 18.09
CA GLU A 293 14.29 -5.25 19.14
C GLU A 293 14.51 -6.78 19.12
N SER A 294 13.42 -7.54 19.11
CA SER A 294 13.47 -9.01 19.11
C SER A 294 14.18 -9.58 17.87
N LEU A 295 13.90 -9.04 16.69
CA LEU A 295 14.60 -9.42 15.46
C LEU A 295 16.08 -9.05 15.52
N GLY A 296 16.42 -7.88 16.08
CA GLY A 296 17.81 -7.47 16.30
C GLY A 296 18.59 -8.44 17.19
N LEU A 297 17.98 -8.95 18.26
CA LEU A 297 18.57 -9.98 19.13
C LEU A 297 18.79 -11.31 18.41
N LEU A 298 17.98 -11.61 17.38
CA LEU A 298 18.17 -12.78 16.51
C LEU A 298 19.16 -12.55 15.36
N GLY A 299 19.82 -11.39 15.32
CA GLY A 299 20.84 -11.05 14.33
C GLY A 299 20.31 -10.44 13.01
N PHE A 300 19.02 -10.10 12.94
CA PHE A 300 18.46 -9.40 11.76
C PHE A 300 18.91 -7.94 11.71
N LYS A 301 19.05 -7.41 10.50
CA LYS A 301 19.16 -5.98 10.25
C LYS A 301 17.79 -5.46 9.80
N VAL A 302 17.15 -4.63 10.61
CA VAL A 302 15.79 -4.14 10.37
C VAL A 302 15.83 -2.70 9.87
N ALA A 303 15.18 -2.43 8.74
CA ALA A 303 15.05 -1.07 8.22
C ALA A 303 14.15 -0.21 9.13
N PRO A 304 14.42 1.11 9.26
CA PRO A 304 13.60 2.01 10.07
C PRO A 304 12.21 2.16 9.43
N SER A 305 11.22 1.44 9.99
CA SER A 305 9.86 1.45 9.45
C SER A 305 9.00 2.55 10.04
N GLN A 306 8.21 3.20 9.18
CA GLN A 306 7.14 4.14 9.52
C GLN A 306 5.75 3.59 9.08
N ALA A 307 5.64 2.26 8.90
CA ALA A 307 4.43 1.56 8.51
C ALA A 307 3.96 0.57 9.59
N ASN A 308 2.91 -0.19 9.32
CA ASN A 308 2.43 -1.28 10.19
C ASN A 308 3.09 -2.64 9.89
N PHE A 309 4.32 -2.61 9.43
CA PHE A 309 5.14 -3.79 9.15
C PHE A 309 6.62 -3.46 9.32
N VAL A 310 7.45 -4.46 9.42
CA VAL A 310 8.92 -4.33 9.40
C VAL A 310 9.48 -5.01 8.17
N PHE A 311 10.59 -4.48 7.66
CA PHE A 311 11.39 -5.05 6.59
C PHE A 311 12.74 -5.42 7.17
N ALA A 312 13.07 -6.72 7.16
CA ALA A 312 14.18 -7.26 7.90
C ALA A 312 15.07 -8.14 7.01
N GLN A 313 16.35 -7.84 7.01
CA GLN A 313 17.39 -8.67 6.42
C GLN A 313 17.69 -9.83 7.36
N LEU A 314 17.69 -11.04 6.83
CA LEU A 314 18.04 -12.27 7.55
C LEU A 314 19.49 -12.20 8.11
N PRO A 315 19.78 -12.89 9.20
CA PRO A 315 21.14 -13.00 9.77
C PRO A 315 22.14 -13.57 8.77
N ASP A 316 23.39 -13.20 8.91
CA ASP A 316 24.47 -13.76 8.10
C ASP A 316 24.56 -15.27 8.28
N GLY A 317 24.61 -16.00 7.17
CA GLY A 317 24.62 -17.48 7.15
C GLY A 317 23.24 -18.15 7.19
N ALA A 318 22.15 -17.39 7.37
CA ALA A 318 20.80 -17.92 7.23
C ALA A 318 20.47 -18.31 5.77
N PRO A 319 19.57 -19.28 5.54
CA PRO A 319 19.04 -19.55 4.21
C PRO A 319 18.39 -18.31 3.58
N ASP A 320 18.08 -18.37 2.28
CA ASP A 320 17.38 -17.26 1.61
C ASP A 320 15.94 -17.04 2.12
N ALA A 321 15.39 -15.89 1.82
CA ALA A 321 14.05 -15.49 2.29
C ALA A 321 12.94 -16.44 1.82
N THR A 322 13.05 -17.02 0.63
CA THR A 322 12.09 -18.00 0.11
C THR A 322 12.10 -19.28 0.95
N THR A 323 13.29 -19.77 1.30
CA THR A 323 13.46 -20.94 2.16
C THR A 323 12.92 -20.70 3.57
N VAL A 324 13.30 -19.58 4.19
CA VAL A 324 12.84 -19.21 5.54
C VAL A 324 11.32 -18.99 5.56
N SER A 325 10.77 -18.23 4.61
CA SER A 325 9.32 -17.99 4.54
C SER A 325 8.52 -19.28 4.31
N THR A 326 9.05 -20.19 3.49
CA THR A 326 8.44 -21.52 3.27
C THR A 326 8.48 -22.38 4.54
N ALA A 327 9.59 -22.38 5.26
CA ALA A 327 9.72 -23.10 6.52
C ALA A 327 8.78 -22.54 7.60
N LEU A 328 8.68 -21.21 7.73
CA LEU A 328 7.72 -20.54 8.60
C LEU A 328 6.28 -20.93 8.27
N MET A 329 5.92 -20.94 6.97
CA MET A 329 4.58 -21.33 6.53
C MET A 329 4.23 -22.76 6.91
N LYS A 330 5.17 -23.70 6.77
CA LYS A 330 5.00 -25.09 7.24
C LYS A 330 4.79 -25.20 8.75
N ASN A 331 5.23 -24.20 9.50
CA ASN A 331 5.06 -24.08 10.95
C ASN A 331 3.94 -23.12 11.37
N GLY A 332 3.04 -22.76 10.44
CA GLY A 332 1.84 -21.96 10.74
C GLY A 332 2.07 -20.45 10.78
N VAL A 333 3.12 -19.93 10.15
CA VAL A 333 3.36 -18.48 10.08
C VAL A 333 3.54 -18.03 8.64
N ILE A 334 2.69 -17.12 8.17
CA ILE A 334 2.76 -16.56 6.82
C ILE A 334 3.40 -15.16 6.89
N VAL A 335 4.63 -15.03 6.40
CA VAL A 335 5.31 -13.75 6.19
C VAL A 335 5.46 -13.44 4.70
N ARG A 336 5.94 -12.26 4.35
CA ARG A 336 6.17 -11.90 2.95
C ARG A 336 7.64 -12.11 2.58
N ASP A 337 7.89 -13.03 1.68
CA ASP A 337 9.16 -13.15 0.96
C ASP A 337 9.40 -11.92 0.08
N CYS A 338 10.55 -11.26 0.22
CA CYS A 338 10.91 -10.06 -0.52
C CYS A 338 11.81 -10.32 -1.74
N THR A 339 12.10 -11.57 -2.06
CA THR A 339 12.84 -11.97 -3.29
C THR A 339 12.24 -11.35 -4.57
N PRO A 340 10.90 -11.26 -4.76
CA PRO A 340 10.32 -10.62 -5.94
C PRO A 340 10.60 -9.11 -6.10
N TRP A 341 11.08 -8.44 -5.05
CA TRP A 341 11.54 -7.05 -5.10
C TRP A 341 13.06 -6.94 -5.31
N GLY A 342 13.77 -8.06 -5.49
CA GLY A 342 15.22 -8.10 -5.61
C GLY A 342 15.95 -8.21 -4.27
N TYR A 343 15.26 -8.59 -3.21
CA TYR A 343 15.80 -8.76 -1.85
C TYR A 343 15.75 -10.23 -1.41
N PRO A 344 16.63 -11.11 -1.93
CA PRO A 344 16.59 -12.55 -1.66
C PRO A 344 16.89 -12.94 -0.21
N HIS A 345 17.39 -12.01 0.59
CA HIS A 345 17.69 -12.22 2.02
C HIS A 345 16.84 -11.34 2.93
N HIS A 346 15.66 -10.88 2.48
CA HIS A 346 14.78 -10.05 3.31
C HIS A 346 13.38 -10.63 3.37
N ILE A 347 12.78 -10.49 4.54
CA ILE A 347 11.36 -10.75 4.78
C ILE A 347 10.66 -9.47 5.22
N ARG A 348 9.38 -9.35 4.87
CA ARG A 348 8.50 -8.31 5.42
C ARG A 348 7.49 -8.95 6.35
N VAL A 349 7.43 -8.46 7.58
CA VAL A 349 6.54 -8.98 8.63
C VAL A 349 5.56 -7.91 9.03
N THR A 350 4.27 -8.18 8.88
CA THR A 350 3.19 -7.32 9.38
C THR A 350 3.21 -7.30 10.91
N VAL A 351 2.97 -6.14 11.51
CA VAL A 351 2.79 -6.04 12.96
C VAL A 351 1.39 -6.56 13.30
N GLY A 352 1.34 -7.80 13.80
CA GLY A 352 0.13 -8.45 14.31
C GLY A 352 -0.19 -8.03 15.74
N THR A 353 -1.07 -8.78 16.40
CA THR A 353 -1.24 -8.69 17.85
C THR A 353 -0.01 -9.22 18.58
N HIS A 354 0.16 -8.81 19.83
CA HIS A 354 1.30 -9.30 20.66
C HIS A 354 1.41 -10.84 20.65
N ALA A 355 0.30 -11.55 20.82
CA ALA A 355 0.26 -13.02 20.82
C ALA A 355 0.60 -13.65 19.44
N GLU A 356 0.31 -12.96 18.34
CA GLU A 356 0.71 -13.40 16.99
C GLU A 356 2.21 -13.19 16.78
N LEU A 357 2.76 -12.09 17.28
CA LEU A 357 4.20 -11.81 17.21
C LEU A 357 5.02 -12.75 18.09
N GLU A 358 4.56 -13.08 19.30
CA GLU A 358 5.20 -14.10 20.12
C GLU A 358 5.23 -15.46 19.43
N PHE A 359 4.13 -15.87 18.82
CA PHE A 359 4.05 -17.12 18.05
C PHE A 359 5.01 -17.09 16.85
N PHE A 360 5.04 -15.98 16.10
CA PHE A 360 5.99 -15.80 14.99
C PHE A 360 7.44 -15.93 15.48
N LEU A 361 7.84 -15.21 16.53
CA LEU A 361 9.22 -15.22 17.05
C LEU A 361 9.63 -16.61 17.55
N SER A 362 8.72 -17.34 18.19
CA SER A 362 8.96 -18.73 18.59
C SER A 362 9.25 -19.62 17.37
N LYS A 363 8.41 -19.54 16.32
CA LYS A 363 8.59 -20.34 15.11
C LYS A 363 9.80 -19.91 14.29
N LEU A 364 10.11 -18.62 14.25
CA LEU A 364 11.31 -18.10 13.61
C LEU A 364 12.58 -18.65 14.27
N THR A 365 12.65 -18.68 15.59
CA THR A 365 13.78 -19.23 16.34
C THR A 365 13.95 -20.72 16.03
N GLU A 366 12.86 -21.51 16.01
CA GLU A 366 12.89 -22.92 15.63
C GLU A 366 13.44 -23.12 14.20
N VAL A 367 12.99 -22.31 13.24
CA VAL A 367 13.38 -22.39 11.81
C VAL A 367 14.85 -22.01 11.60
N LEU A 368 15.37 -21.04 12.34
CA LEU A 368 16.77 -20.60 12.21
C LEU A 368 17.76 -21.50 12.95
N SER A 369 17.28 -22.35 13.86
CA SER A 369 18.14 -23.27 14.63
C SER A 369 18.32 -24.63 13.95
N ASN A 370 17.54 -24.92 12.89
CA ASN A 370 17.58 -26.16 12.09
C ASN A 370 18.25 -25.94 10.74
#